data_5f5a3687062345e4658b6251cb0f751f
#
_entry.id   5f5a3687062345e4658b6251cb0f751f
#
_cell.length_a   1.000
_cell.length_b   1.000
_cell.length_c   1.000
_cell.angle_alpha   90.00
_cell.angle_beta   90.00
_cell.angle_gamma   90.00
#
_symmetry.space_group_name_H-M   'P 1'
#
loop_
_entity.id
_entity.type
_entity.pdbx_description
1 polymer ?
#
loop_
_entity_poly.entity_id
_entity_poly.type
_entity_poly.pdbx_seq_one_letter_code
_entity_poly.pdbx_strand_id
1 'polypeptide(L)'
;TLTSENFGEVADKVVTRWNEGELTWTLTADGTMTISGTGAMKEYYGSDNSPAYYNSKIKKVVIENGITSIGAYAFSGCTNLASIEIPSSVTSIGNGAFSDCSSLTDITIPSSVTSIGDHTFYGCNSLTGITIPESVTSIGASAFYDTPWLTNKQKENNSLVIVNGILIDGTVCSGEVTIPDGVTSIGNSAFFGCSNMTSINIPKSVTSIGNGAFSICTGLTSINIPENVTSIGNGAFQRCSNLASIKIPDGVKSIEDNASVSYT
;
A
#
# COMPACT_ATOMS: atom_id res chain seq x y z
N THR A 1 16.56 28.01 36.34
CA THR A 1 17.18 26.67 36.23
C THR A 1 16.08 25.69 35.92
N LEU A 2 16.06 25.19 34.68
CA LEU A 2 15.16 24.12 34.27
C LEU A 2 15.62 22.83 34.97
N THR A 3 14.84 22.31 35.90
CA THR A 3 15.06 21.02 36.53
C THR A 3 14.47 19.89 35.65
N SER A 4 14.90 18.65 35.85
CA SER A 4 14.38 17.49 35.11
C SER A 4 12.85 17.32 35.25
N GLU A 5 12.25 17.81 36.32
CA GLU A 5 10.80 17.82 36.53
C GLU A 5 10.07 18.81 35.59
N ASN A 6 10.72 19.92 35.21
CA ASN A 6 10.13 20.85 34.25
C ASN A 6 10.19 20.41 32.79
N PHE A 7 11.04 19.43 32.43
CA PHE A 7 11.07 18.89 31.09
C PHE A 7 9.91 17.92 30.82
N GLY A 8 9.46 17.15 31.82
CA GLY A 8 8.27 16.30 31.73
C GLY A 8 6.98 17.10 31.53
N GLU A 9 6.78 18.17 32.31
CA GLU A 9 5.61 19.04 32.20
C GLU A 9 5.47 19.75 30.85
N VAL A 10 6.57 19.97 30.12
CA VAL A 10 6.54 20.62 28.78
C VAL A 10 6.22 19.63 27.68
N ALA A 11 6.70 18.39 27.80
CA ALA A 11 6.49 17.36 26.80
C ALA A 11 5.01 16.97 26.66
N ASP A 12 4.29 16.87 27.77
CA ASP A 12 2.87 16.47 27.80
C ASP A 12 1.89 17.62 27.55
N LYS A 13 2.39 18.84 27.35
CA LYS A 13 1.53 20.00 27.10
C LYS A 13 0.85 19.88 25.74
N VAL A 14 -0.48 19.82 25.75
CA VAL A 14 -1.30 19.88 24.52
C VAL A 14 -1.09 21.23 23.84
N VAL A 15 -0.65 21.18 22.59
CA VAL A 15 -0.45 22.35 21.72
C VAL A 15 -1.71 22.63 20.90
N THR A 16 -2.31 21.56 20.36
CA THR A 16 -3.50 21.68 19.50
C THR A 16 -4.40 20.47 19.69
N ARG A 17 -5.71 20.69 19.60
CA ARG A 17 -6.74 19.66 19.62
C ARG A 17 -7.74 19.90 18.50
N TRP A 18 -8.13 18.82 17.84
CA TRP A 18 -9.21 18.79 16.83
C TRP A 18 -10.23 17.74 17.23
N ASN A 19 -11.50 18.04 17.04
CA ASN A 19 -12.59 17.08 17.22
C ASN A 19 -13.22 16.79 15.87
N GLU A 20 -13.43 15.51 15.59
CA GLU A 20 -13.98 15.03 14.34
C GLU A 20 -14.97 13.90 14.62
N GLY A 21 -16.25 14.26 14.75
CA GLY A 21 -17.27 13.30 15.21
C GLY A 21 -16.94 12.78 16.59
N GLU A 22 -16.83 11.47 16.73
CA GLU A 22 -16.46 10.77 17.97
C GLU A 22 -14.94 10.69 18.19
N LEU A 23 -14.14 11.26 17.30
CA LEU A 23 -12.69 11.23 17.39
C LEU A 23 -12.13 12.55 17.88
N THR A 24 -11.08 12.46 18.69
CA THR A 24 -10.28 13.61 19.14
C THR A 24 -8.82 13.38 18.75
N TRP A 25 -8.25 14.35 18.05
CA TRP A 25 -6.83 14.40 17.69
C TRP A 25 -6.13 15.39 18.61
N THR A 26 -5.06 14.99 19.23
CA THR A 26 -4.32 15.83 20.19
C THR A 26 -2.85 15.83 19.84
N LEU A 27 -2.26 17.01 19.61
CA LEU A 27 -0.82 17.18 19.39
C LEU A 27 -0.18 17.79 20.63
N THR A 28 0.85 17.16 21.16
CA THR A 28 1.65 17.61 22.29
C THR A 28 2.93 18.33 21.87
N ALA A 29 3.57 19.05 22.76
CA ALA A 29 4.74 19.87 22.45
C ALA A 29 5.98 19.06 22.04
N ASP A 30 6.08 17.78 22.42
CA ASP A 30 7.13 16.85 22.01
C ASP A 30 6.96 16.30 20.59
N GLY A 31 5.78 16.55 19.96
CA GLY A 31 5.43 16.07 18.63
C GLY A 31 4.66 14.76 18.63
N THR A 32 4.07 14.35 19.76
CA THR A 32 3.18 13.18 19.81
C THR A 32 1.77 13.59 19.40
N MET A 33 1.24 12.92 18.34
CA MET A 33 -0.15 13.01 17.92
C MET A 33 -0.89 11.81 18.47
N THR A 34 -1.88 12.03 19.32
CA THR A 34 -2.76 10.97 19.85
C THR A 34 -4.14 11.10 19.25
N ILE A 35 -4.67 9.97 18.76
CA ILE A 35 -6.05 9.85 18.24
C ILE A 35 -6.84 8.98 19.22
N SER A 36 -7.85 9.56 19.84
CA SER A 36 -8.72 8.92 20.81
C SER A 36 -10.17 8.95 20.39
N GLY A 37 -11.00 8.09 21.00
CA GLY A 37 -12.43 7.95 20.68
C GLY A 37 -12.76 6.60 20.07
N THR A 38 -13.87 6.54 19.33
CA THR A 38 -14.37 5.29 18.75
C THR A 38 -14.82 5.45 17.30
N GLY A 39 -14.61 4.38 16.51
CA GLY A 39 -15.06 4.32 15.12
C GLY A 39 -13.92 4.50 14.09
N ALA A 40 -14.31 4.71 12.85
CA ALA A 40 -13.39 4.88 11.73
C ALA A 40 -12.90 6.32 11.60
N MET A 41 -11.62 6.53 11.25
CA MET A 41 -11.19 7.83 10.74
C MET A 41 -11.87 8.09 9.40
N LYS A 42 -12.10 9.35 9.07
CA LYS A 42 -12.57 9.75 7.75
C LYS A 42 -11.58 9.40 6.65
N GLU A 43 -12.09 9.35 5.43
CA GLU A 43 -11.30 9.40 4.22
C GLU A 43 -11.02 10.86 3.84
N TYR A 44 -9.74 11.27 3.76
CA TYR A 44 -9.33 12.66 3.51
C TYR A 44 -8.89 12.82 2.06
N TYR A 45 -9.77 13.38 1.22
CA TYR A 45 -9.51 13.60 -0.20
C TYR A 45 -9.62 15.09 -0.57
N GLY A 46 -8.80 15.54 -1.48
CA GLY A 46 -8.88 16.87 -2.06
C GLY A 46 -8.63 17.99 -1.04
N SER A 47 -9.63 18.81 -0.76
CA SER A 47 -9.53 19.94 0.19
C SER A 47 -9.83 19.57 1.64
N ASP A 48 -10.32 18.36 1.90
CA ASP A 48 -10.64 17.87 3.25
C ASP A 48 -9.42 17.15 3.81
N ASN A 49 -8.52 17.92 4.40
CA ASN A 49 -7.27 17.42 4.96
C ASN A 49 -7.45 16.93 6.39
N SER A 50 -6.73 15.87 6.76
CA SER A 50 -6.67 15.43 8.15
C SER A 50 -5.97 16.45 9.04
N PRO A 51 -6.18 16.44 10.37
CA PRO A 51 -5.42 17.25 11.32
C PRO A 51 -3.90 17.03 11.25
N ALA A 52 -3.47 15.91 10.71
CA ALA A 52 -2.06 15.55 10.58
C ALA A 52 -1.46 15.82 9.18
N TYR A 53 -2.27 16.17 8.18
CA TYR A 53 -1.82 16.31 6.79
C TYR A 53 -0.65 17.29 6.63
N TYR A 54 0.47 16.83 6.08
CA TYR A 54 1.74 17.57 5.91
C TYR A 54 2.23 18.27 7.19
N ASN A 55 1.94 17.72 8.36
CA ASN A 55 2.33 18.31 9.63
C ASN A 55 3.71 17.79 10.07
N SER A 56 4.76 18.53 9.75
CA SER A 56 6.14 18.19 10.10
C SER A 56 6.47 18.28 11.60
N LYS A 57 5.55 18.77 12.45
CA LYS A 57 5.72 18.75 13.91
C LYS A 57 5.49 17.37 14.50
N ILE A 58 4.77 16.49 13.79
CA ILE A 58 4.44 15.14 14.26
C ILE A 58 5.68 14.25 14.13
N LYS A 59 6.10 13.68 15.25
CA LYS A 59 7.24 12.74 15.36
C LYS A 59 6.79 11.34 15.74
N LYS A 60 5.70 11.24 16.49
CA LYS A 60 5.08 9.99 16.94
C LYS A 60 3.58 10.08 16.77
N VAL A 61 2.96 8.96 16.39
CA VAL A 61 1.50 8.80 16.37
C VAL A 61 1.12 7.66 17.32
N VAL A 62 0.11 7.91 18.14
CA VAL A 62 -0.52 6.91 19.01
C VAL A 62 -2.00 6.86 18.66
N ILE A 63 -2.45 5.72 18.18
CA ILE A 63 -3.87 5.45 17.91
C ILE A 63 -4.40 4.62 19.07
N GLU A 64 -5.39 5.13 19.79
CA GLU A 64 -5.97 4.43 20.93
C GLU A 64 -6.96 3.34 20.51
N ASN A 65 -7.18 2.38 21.41
CA ASN A 65 -8.20 1.35 21.22
C ASN A 65 -9.58 1.99 21.02
N GLY A 66 -10.39 1.37 20.13
CA GLY A 66 -11.70 1.91 19.73
C GLY A 66 -11.70 2.48 18.33
N ILE A 67 -10.54 2.89 17.80
CA ILE A 67 -10.39 3.29 16.40
C ILE A 67 -10.38 2.02 15.54
N THR A 68 -11.25 1.97 14.52
CA THR A 68 -11.47 0.76 13.70
C THR A 68 -10.80 0.79 12.34
N SER A 69 -10.45 1.96 11.82
CA SER A 69 -9.69 2.11 10.58
C SER A 69 -8.84 3.37 10.59
N ILE A 70 -7.73 3.34 9.84
CA ILE A 70 -6.95 4.52 9.50
C ILE A 70 -7.42 5.00 8.13
N GLY A 71 -7.95 6.22 8.07
CA GLY A 71 -8.52 6.78 6.86
C GLY A 71 -7.48 7.08 5.77
N ALA A 72 -7.95 7.24 4.53
CA ALA A 72 -7.08 7.65 3.43
C ALA A 72 -6.43 8.99 3.73
N TYR A 73 -5.12 9.10 3.43
CA TYR A 73 -4.27 10.27 3.63
C TYR A 73 -4.23 10.81 5.08
N ALA A 74 -4.61 10.00 6.08
CA ALA A 74 -4.72 10.45 7.47
C ALA A 74 -3.41 11.08 8.00
N PHE A 75 -2.25 10.53 7.64
CA PHE A 75 -0.92 11.00 8.06
C PHE A 75 0.00 11.32 6.86
N SER A 76 -0.59 11.55 5.68
CA SER A 76 0.21 11.85 4.48
C SER A 76 1.06 13.11 4.69
N GLY A 77 2.33 13.04 4.27
CA GLY A 77 3.29 14.14 4.38
C GLY A 77 3.78 14.46 5.80
N CYS A 78 3.57 13.57 6.77
CA CYS A 78 4.17 13.68 8.11
C CYS A 78 5.66 13.35 8.03
N THR A 79 6.46 14.23 7.42
CA THR A 79 7.87 13.96 7.07
C THR A 79 8.78 13.64 8.26
N ASN A 80 8.43 14.07 9.46
CA ASN A 80 9.19 13.80 10.68
C ASN A 80 8.61 12.65 11.54
N LEU A 81 7.55 11.98 11.06
CA LEU A 81 6.98 10.83 11.75
C LEU A 81 7.97 9.67 11.76
N ALA A 82 8.50 9.36 12.93
CA ALA A 82 9.49 8.30 13.14
C ALA A 82 8.88 6.99 13.64
N SER A 83 7.75 7.06 14.36
CA SER A 83 7.09 5.87 14.92
C SER A 83 5.58 6.04 15.00
N ILE A 84 4.88 4.91 14.91
CA ILE A 84 3.42 4.82 15.07
C ILE A 84 3.05 3.56 15.84
N GLU A 85 2.09 3.71 16.76
CA GLU A 85 1.45 2.62 17.48
C GLU A 85 0.03 2.42 16.93
N ILE A 86 -0.22 1.25 16.32
CA ILE A 86 -1.52 0.88 15.74
C ILE A 86 -2.15 -0.19 16.62
N PRO A 87 -3.33 0.05 17.21
CA PRO A 87 -3.97 -0.92 18.11
C PRO A 87 -4.65 -2.07 17.33
N SER A 88 -4.92 -3.15 18.02
CA SER A 88 -5.61 -4.33 17.46
C SER A 88 -7.08 -4.10 17.12
N SER A 89 -7.65 -2.95 17.43
CA SER A 89 -8.98 -2.54 16.97
C SER A 89 -9.02 -2.11 15.50
N VAL A 90 -7.86 -1.74 14.93
CA VAL A 90 -7.75 -1.31 13.52
C VAL A 90 -7.81 -2.53 12.60
N THR A 91 -8.71 -2.52 11.62
CA THR A 91 -8.92 -3.60 10.65
C THR A 91 -8.52 -3.26 9.22
N SER A 92 -8.34 -1.96 8.92
CA SER A 92 -7.92 -1.49 7.58
C SER A 92 -7.10 -0.22 7.66
N ILE A 93 -6.21 -0.06 6.65
CA ILE A 93 -5.39 1.13 6.46
C ILE A 93 -5.69 1.66 5.05
N GLY A 94 -6.16 2.90 4.99
CA GLY A 94 -6.65 3.54 3.77
C GLY A 94 -5.55 3.99 2.80
N ASN A 95 -5.99 4.43 1.62
CA ASN A 95 -5.12 4.89 0.55
C ASN A 95 -4.22 6.05 1.01
N GLY A 96 -2.92 5.99 0.70
CA GLY A 96 -1.97 7.03 1.03
C GLY A 96 -1.87 7.39 2.52
N ALA A 97 -2.34 6.54 3.44
CA ALA A 97 -2.46 6.87 4.85
C ALA A 97 -1.14 7.37 5.47
N PHE A 98 -0.01 6.88 5.01
CA PHE A 98 1.35 7.24 5.42
C PHE A 98 2.22 7.69 4.25
N SER A 99 1.62 8.06 3.11
CA SER A 99 2.41 8.55 1.96
C SER A 99 3.31 9.70 2.38
N ASP A 100 4.56 9.69 1.88
CA ASP A 100 5.58 10.71 2.17
C ASP A 100 5.95 10.88 3.67
N CYS A 101 5.74 9.84 4.50
CA CYS A 101 6.29 9.78 5.86
C CYS A 101 7.78 9.43 5.82
N SER A 102 8.61 10.34 5.33
CA SER A 102 10.00 10.08 4.94
C SER A 102 10.94 9.69 6.09
N SER A 103 10.59 9.97 7.34
CA SER A 103 11.36 9.57 8.53
C SER A 103 10.91 8.25 9.15
N LEU A 104 9.83 7.62 8.66
CA LEU A 104 9.34 6.35 9.20
C LEU A 104 10.31 5.22 8.80
N THR A 105 10.94 4.57 9.78
CA THR A 105 11.97 3.53 9.55
C THR A 105 11.42 2.12 9.59
N ASP A 106 10.43 1.90 10.44
CA ASP A 106 9.79 0.59 10.61
C ASP A 106 8.34 0.74 11.06
N ILE A 107 7.53 -0.27 10.76
CA ILE A 107 6.13 -0.35 11.17
C ILE A 107 5.70 -1.80 11.35
N THR A 108 4.93 -2.05 12.40
CA THR A 108 4.26 -3.33 12.63
C THR A 108 2.76 -3.18 12.36
N ILE A 109 2.27 -3.92 11.37
CA ILE A 109 0.83 -4.00 11.06
C ILE A 109 0.20 -5.03 11.99
N PRO A 110 -0.84 -4.68 12.77
CA PRO A 110 -1.48 -5.63 13.69
C PRO A 110 -2.24 -6.74 12.93
N SER A 111 -2.36 -7.91 13.57
CA SER A 111 -3.04 -9.09 12.98
C SER A 111 -4.54 -8.91 12.74
N SER A 112 -5.13 -7.83 13.21
CA SER A 112 -6.51 -7.43 12.90
C SER A 112 -6.68 -6.81 11.52
N VAL A 113 -5.59 -6.29 10.92
CA VAL A 113 -5.64 -5.63 9.61
C VAL A 113 -5.76 -6.68 8.50
N THR A 114 -6.75 -6.49 7.64
CA THR A 114 -7.01 -7.37 6.48
C THR A 114 -6.70 -6.71 5.14
N SER A 115 -6.60 -5.37 5.10
CA SER A 115 -6.34 -4.62 3.87
C SER A 115 -5.41 -3.43 4.10
N ILE A 116 -4.53 -3.20 3.12
CA ILE A 116 -3.65 -2.04 2.99
C ILE A 116 -4.01 -1.35 1.66
N GLY A 117 -4.31 -0.06 1.70
CA GLY A 117 -4.76 0.72 0.54
C GLY A 117 -3.67 1.02 -0.48
N ASP A 118 -4.09 1.65 -1.58
CA ASP A 118 -3.16 2.14 -2.61
C ASP A 118 -2.22 3.21 -2.04
N HIS A 119 -0.95 3.21 -2.45
CA HIS A 119 0.05 4.22 -2.07
C HIS A 119 0.22 4.41 -0.55
N THR A 120 -0.17 3.45 0.28
CA THR A 120 -0.21 3.61 1.75
C THR A 120 1.13 4.06 2.32
N PHE A 121 2.25 3.51 1.86
CA PHE A 121 3.62 3.85 2.28
C PHE A 121 4.45 4.44 1.13
N TYR A 122 3.79 4.97 0.09
CA TYR A 122 4.47 5.61 -1.03
C TYR A 122 5.42 6.71 -0.53
N GLY A 123 6.67 6.73 -1.02
CA GLY A 123 7.63 7.78 -0.65
C GLY A 123 8.12 7.75 0.80
N CYS A 124 7.89 6.66 1.54
CA CYS A 124 8.48 6.46 2.87
C CYS A 124 9.97 6.09 2.72
N ASN A 125 10.80 7.08 2.38
CA ASN A 125 12.19 6.91 1.93
C ASN A 125 13.15 6.36 3.00
N SER A 126 12.73 6.24 4.26
CA SER A 126 13.50 5.61 5.34
C SER A 126 12.97 4.23 5.74
N LEU A 127 11.85 3.77 5.16
CA LEU A 127 11.16 2.56 5.60
C LEU A 127 11.92 1.30 5.13
N THR A 128 12.65 0.70 6.06
CA THR A 128 13.44 -0.52 5.83
C THR A 128 12.80 -1.77 6.42
N GLY A 129 11.95 -1.60 7.46
CA GLY A 129 11.29 -2.68 8.18
C GLY A 129 9.77 -2.58 8.12
N ILE A 130 9.11 -3.64 7.63
CA ILE A 130 7.64 -3.77 7.72
C ILE A 130 7.33 -5.20 8.16
N THR A 131 6.53 -5.33 9.22
CA THR A 131 5.92 -6.61 9.60
C THR A 131 4.48 -6.62 9.11
N ILE A 132 4.19 -7.48 8.12
CA ILE A 132 2.86 -7.65 7.52
C ILE A 132 2.31 -9.01 7.97
N PRO A 133 1.20 -9.07 8.71
CA PRO A 133 0.63 -10.33 9.18
C PRO A 133 -0.07 -11.09 8.04
N GLU A 134 -0.25 -12.41 8.23
CA GLU A 134 -0.95 -13.28 7.26
C GLU A 134 -2.43 -12.91 7.06
N SER A 135 -3.01 -12.17 8.00
CA SER A 135 -4.39 -11.65 7.88
C SER A 135 -4.57 -10.66 6.73
N VAL A 136 -3.50 -10.02 6.26
CA VAL A 136 -3.57 -9.09 5.13
C VAL A 136 -3.75 -9.89 3.84
N THR A 137 -4.95 -9.78 3.27
CA THR A 137 -5.37 -10.46 2.03
C THR A 137 -5.57 -9.51 0.85
N SER A 138 -5.44 -8.20 1.07
CA SER A 138 -5.54 -7.17 0.04
C SER A 138 -4.47 -6.11 0.23
N ILE A 139 -3.70 -5.84 -0.84
CA ILE A 139 -2.67 -4.80 -0.87
C ILE A 139 -2.88 -3.99 -2.15
N GLY A 140 -3.02 -2.69 -1.97
CA GLY A 140 -3.28 -1.74 -3.06
C GLY A 140 -2.08 -1.49 -3.96
N ALA A 141 -2.34 -0.81 -5.08
CA ALA A 141 -1.33 -0.44 -6.05
C ALA A 141 -0.25 0.43 -5.42
N SER A 142 1.02 0.15 -5.75
CA SER A 142 2.16 0.97 -5.32
C SER A 142 2.21 1.24 -3.80
N ALA A 143 1.63 0.33 -2.99
CA ALA A 143 1.52 0.52 -1.54
C ALA A 143 2.89 0.77 -0.86
N PHE A 144 3.97 0.23 -1.42
CA PHE A 144 5.34 0.34 -0.89
C PHE A 144 6.31 1.00 -1.88
N TYR A 145 5.78 1.64 -2.93
CA TYR A 145 6.64 2.26 -3.95
C TYR A 145 7.53 3.34 -3.33
N ASP A 146 8.78 3.41 -3.82
CA ASP A 146 9.80 4.34 -3.33
C ASP A 146 10.14 4.16 -1.84
N THR A 147 10.16 2.89 -1.39
CA THR A 147 10.67 2.50 -0.06
C THR A 147 11.92 1.64 -0.19
N PRO A 148 12.91 1.76 0.73
CA PRO A 148 14.04 0.84 0.81
C PRO A 148 13.60 -0.61 1.05
N TRP A 149 12.51 -0.83 1.79
CA TRP A 149 11.93 -2.16 2.01
C TRP A 149 11.60 -2.86 0.68
N LEU A 150 10.87 -2.19 -0.22
CA LEU A 150 10.52 -2.75 -1.53
C LEU A 150 11.77 -3.06 -2.35
N THR A 151 12.70 -2.10 -2.43
CA THR A 151 13.96 -2.25 -3.17
C THR A 151 14.80 -3.43 -2.66
N ASN A 152 14.85 -3.66 -1.35
CA ASN A 152 15.55 -4.79 -0.76
C ASN A 152 14.83 -6.11 -1.11
N LYS A 153 13.50 -6.16 -1.03
CA LYS A 153 12.71 -7.34 -1.41
C LYS A 153 12.87 -7.70 -2.89
N GLN A 154 12.91 -6.73 -3.79
CA GLN A 154 13.20 -6.95 -5.22
C GLN A 154 14.56 -7.62 -5.44
N LYS A 155 15.61 -7.18 -4.71
CA LYS A 155 16.96 -7.77 -4.79
C LYS A 155 17.01 -9.20 -4.24
N GLU A 156 16.27 -9.49 -3.16
CA GLU A 156 16.23 -10.81 -2.50
C GLU A 156 15.49 -11.86 -3.37
N ASN A 157 14.49 -11.46 -4.14
CA ASN A 157 13.50 -12.37 -4.74
C ASN A 157 13.47 -12.29 -6.28
N ASN A 158 14.61 -12.14 -6.93
CA ASN A 158 14.67 -12.07 -8.40
C ASN A 158 13.66 -11.09 -9.02
N SER A 159 13.53 -9.91 -8.43
CA SER A 159 12.64 -8.83 -8.87
C SER A 159 11.14 -9.04 -8.63
N LEU A 160 10.71 -10.18 -8.10
CA LEU A 160 9.30 -10.43 -7.75
C LEU A 160 9.09 -10.24 -6.24
N VAL A 161 8.19 -9.35 -5.85
CA VAL A 161 7.84 -9.15 -4.43
C VAL A 161 6.47 -9.76 -4.15
N ILE A 162 6.45 -10.76 -3.29
CA ILE A 162 5.25 -11.55 -2.96
C ILE A 162 5.01 -11.43 -1.44
N VAL A 163 3.78 -11.10 -1.07
CA VAL A 163 3.32 -11.02 0.31
C VAL A 163 2.04 -11.81 0.45
N ASN A 164 1.99 -12.79 1.35
CA ASN A 164 0.80 -13.62 1.62
C ASN A 164 0.16 -14.22 0.35
N GLY A 165 0.99 -14.66 -0.60
CA GLY A 165 0.50 -15.20 -1.88
C GLY A 165 0.04 -14.16 -2.91
N ILE A 166 0.13 -12.87 -2.60
CA ILE A 166 -0.14 -11.76 -3.52
C ILE A 166 1.18 -11.28 -4.12
N LEU A 167 1.32 -11.32 -5.45
CA LEU A 167 2.42 -10.67 -6.14
C LEU A 167 2.13 -9.16 -6.21
N ILE A 168 2.86 -8.37 -5.42
CA ILE A 168 2.60 -6.94 -5.27
C ILE A 168 3.49 -6.05 -6.13
N ASP A 169 4.66 -6.57 -6.57
CA ASP A 169 5.57 -5.83 -7.43
C ASP A 169 6.47 -6.76 -8.25
N GLY A 170 6.63 -6.45 -9.52
CA GLY A 170 7.52 -7.04 -10.51
C GLY A 170 7.97 -6.01 -11.54
N THR A 171 7.88 -4.71 -11.21
CA THR A 171 8.12 -3.58 -12.14
C THR A 171 9.55 -3.51 -12.67
N VAL A 172 10.51 -4.12 -11.98
CA VAL A 172 11.94 -4.18 -12.38
C VAL A 172 12.30 -5.47 -13.14
N CYS A 173 11.31 -6.33 -13.42
CA CYS A 173 11.52 -7.56 -14.19
C CYS A 173 11.89 -7.28 -15.64
N SER A 174 12.66 -8.21 -16.24
CA SER A 174 13.06 -8.15 -17.64
C SER A 174 13.15 -9.55 -18.25
N GLY A 175 13.03 -9.64 -19.60
CA GLY A 175 13.11 -10.91 -20.32
C GLY A 175 11.92 -11.83 -20.02
N GLU A 176 12.20 -13.10 -19.85
CA GLU A 176 11.20 -14.12 -19.50
C GLU A 176 11.03 -14.19 -17.98
N VAL A 177 9.82 -14.00 -17.51
CA VAL A 177 9.47 -14.00 -16.09
C VAL A 177 8.67 -15.24 -15.74
N THR A 178 9.00 -15.89 -14.64
CA THR A 178 8.20 -17.01 -14.09
C THR A 178 7.73 -16.66 -12.69
N ILE A 179 6.42 -16.59 -12.52
CA ILE A 179 5.80 -16.42 -11.19
C ILE A 179 5.86 -17.77 -10.47
N PRO A 180 6.36 -17.85 -9.23
CA PRO A 180 6.47 -19.10 -8.49
C PRO A 180 5.09 -19.68 -8.12
N ASP A 181 5.05 -21.01 -7.96
CA ASP A 181 3.88 -21.69 -7.40
C ASP A 181 3.55 -21.14 -5.99
N GLY A 182 2.25 -21.16 -5.64
CA GLY A 182 1.74 -20.61 -4.37
C GLY A 182 1.31 -19.14 -4.45
N VAL A 183 1.64 -18.41 -5.52
CA VAL A 183 1.02 -17.10 -5.79
C VAL A 183 -0.43 -17.34 -6.19
N THR A 184 -1.35 -16.68 -5.48
CA THR A 184 -2.81 -16.82 -5.68
C THR A 184 -3.41 -15.63 -6.41
N SER A 185 -2.74 -14.48 -6.38
CA SER A 185 -3.18 -13.27 -7.09
C SER A 185 -2.01 -12.44 -7.60
N ILE A 186 -2.22 -11.79 -8.74
CA ILE A 186 -1.35 -10.72 -9.24
C ILE A 186 -2.01 -9.40 -8.84
N GLY A 187 -1.33 -8.62 -8.00
CA GLY A 187 -1.86 -7.39 -7.42
C GLY A 187 -2.07 -6.26 -8.42
N ASN A 188 -2.72 -5.19 -7.97
CA ASN A 188 -2.91 -3.99 -8.76
C ASN A 188 -1.57 -3.39 -9.17
N SER A 189 -1.41 -3.06 -10.45
CA SER A 189 -0.20 -2.45 -11.03
C SER A 189 1.10 -3.24 -10.81
N ALA A 190 1.02 -4.54 -10.49
CA ALA A 190 2.18 -5.35 -10.09
C ALA A 190 3.33 -5.35 -11.12
N PHE A 191 3.03 -5.25 -12.42
CA PHE A 191 4.00 -5.14 -13.50
C PHE A 191 3.83 -3.84 -14.30
N PHE A 192 3.25 -2.81 -13.72
CA PHE A 192 2.99 -1.56 -14.41
C PHE A 192 4.27 -0.99 -15.04
N GLY A 193 4.25 -0.73 -16.35
CA GLY A 193 5.38 -0.14 -17.08
C GLY A 193 6.57 -1.08 -17.30
N CYS A 194 6.42 -2.39 -17.06
CA CYS A 194 7.49 -3.38 -17.22
C CYS A 194 7.81 -3.63 -18.70
N SER A 195 8.41 -2.60 -19.35
CA SER A 195 8.63 -2.56 -20.80
C SER A 195 9.70 -3.56 -21.29
N ASN A 196 10.56 -4.06 -20.39
CA ASN A 196 11.62 -5.00 -20.74
C ASN A 196 11.23 -6.46 -20.55
N MET A 197 10.04 -6.75 -20.01
CA MET A 197 9.50 -8.11 -19.88
C MET A 197 8.94 -8.56 -21.23
N THR A 198 9.45 -9.69 -21.76
CA THR A 198 9.07 -10.23 -23.08
C THR A 198 8.02 -11.30 -23.02
N SER A 199 8.03 -12.10 -21.96
CA SER A 199 7.03 -13.14 -21.69
C SER A 199 6.87 -13.37 -20.19
N ILE A 200 5.73 -13.94 -19.80
CA ILE A 200 5.47 -14.29 -18.40
C ILE A 200 4.75 -15.64 -18.31
N ASN A 201 5.23 -16.49 -17.41
CA ASN A 201 4.58 -17.74 -17.04
C ASN A 201 3.83 -17.54 -15.73
N ILE A 202 2.49 -17.69 -15.79
CA ILE A 202 1.58 -17.54 -14.65
C ILE A 202 1.18 -18.94 -14.17
N PRO A 203 1.41 -19.29 -12.88
CA PRO A 203 1.07 -20.61 -12.36
C PRO A 203 -0.45 -20.80 -12.22
N LYS A 204 -0.88 -22.07 -12.20
CA LYS A 204 -2.31 -22.43 -12.04
C LYS A 204 -2.92 -22.03 -10.69
N SER A 205 -2.10 -21.70 -9.70
CA SER A 205 -2.55 -21.20 -8.41
C SER A 205 -3.15 -19.80 -8.46
N VAL A 206 -2.83 -19.01 -9.51
CA VAL A 206 -3.37 -17.64 -9.68
C VAL A 206 -4.84 -17.70 -10.08
N THR A 207 -5.68 -17.02 -9.31
CA THR A 207 -7.13 -16.94 -9.50
C THR A 207 -7.61 -15.55 -9.89
N SER A 208 -6.77 -14.50 -9.69
CA SER A 208 -7.13 -13.11 -10.00
C SER A 208 -5.94 -12.31 -10.53
N ILE A 209 -6.23 -11.40 -11.45
CA ILE A 209 -5.31 -10.39 -11.99
C ILE A 209 -5.89 -9.02 -11.67
N GLY A 210 -5.12 -8.18 -10.98
CA GLY A 210 -5.56 -6.86 -10.49
C GLY A 210 -5.65 -5.78 -11.57
N ASN A 211 -6.13 -4.60 -11.14
CA ASN A 211 -6.25 -3.42 -12.01
C ASN A 211 -4.87 -2.98 -12.50
N GLY A 212 -4.75 -2.73 -13.80
CA GLY A 212 -3.50 -2.27 -14.40
C GLY A 212 -2.31 -3.21 -14.22
N ALA A 213 -2.52 -4.48 -13.85
CA ALA A 213 -1.46 -5.39 -13.44
C ALA A 213 -0.31 -5.48 -14.47
N PHE A 214 -0.62 -5.46 -15.75
CA PHE A 214 0.34 -5.45 -16.87
C PHE A 214 0.22 -4.19 -17.73
N SER A 215 -0.39 -3.12 -17.23
CA SER A 215 -0.53 -1.90 -18.01
C SER A 215 0.84 -1.36 -18.43
N ILE A 216 0.94 -0.94 -19.70
CA ILE A 216 2.18 -0.39 -20.30
C ILE A 216 3.34 -1.43 -20.35
N CYS A 217 3.08 -2.71 -20.29
CA CYS A 217 4.08 -3.75 -20.55
C CYS A 217 4.35 -3.84 -22.06
N THR A 218 5.01 -2.82 -22.62
CA THR A 218 5.20 -2.69 -24.08
C THR A 218 6.12 -3.75 -24.68
N GLY A 219 6.97 -4.41 -23.88
CA GLY A 219 7.82 -5.52 -24.31
C GLY A 219 7.10 -6.86 -24.41
N LEU A 220 5.94 -7.00 -23.75
CA LEU A 220 5.22 -8.28 -23.65
C LEU A 220 4.61 -8.68 -25.00
N THR A 221 5.07 -9.80 -25.55
CA THR A 221 4.64 -10.31 -26.86
C THR A 221 3.61 -11.41 -26.75
N SER A 222 3.62 -12.17 -25.66
CA SER A 222 2.68 -13.25 -25.40
C SER A 222 2.42 -13.43 -23.90
N ILE A 223 1.21 -13.85 -23.56
CA ILE A 223 0.81 -14.19 -22.21
C ILE A 223 -0.17 -15.37 -22.28
N ASN A 224 0.01 -16.33 -21.39
CA ASN A 224 -0.95 -17.41 -21.18
C ASN A 224 -1.61 -17.23 -19.82
N ILE A 225 -2.92 -16.96 -19.82
CA ILE A 225 -3.72 -16.82 -18.60
C ILE A 225 -4.23 -18.20 -18.20
N PRO A 226 -3.93 -18.70 -16.98
CA PRO A 226 -4.40 -20.00 -16.51
C PRO A 226 -5.93 -20.09 -16.45
N GLU A 227 -6.47 -21.29 -16.67
CA GLU A 227 -7.92 -21.54 -16.63
C GLU A 227 -8.57 -21.30 -15.25
N ASN A 228 -7.75 -21.23 -14.19
CA ASN A 228 -8.21 -20.93 -12.82
C ASN A 228 -8.46 -19.45 -12.57
N VAL A 229 -8.06 -18.55 -13.47
CA VAL A 229 -8.30 -17.11 -13.32
C VAL A 229 -9.78 -16.83 -13.52
N THR A 230 -10.40 -16.22 -12.51
CA THR A 230 -11.83 -15.92 -12.48
C THR A 230 -12.15 -14.42 -12.59
N SER A 231 -11.13 -13.55 -12.38
CA SER A 231 -11.28 -12.10 -12.48
C SER A 231 -10.06 -11.43 -13.10
N ILE A 232 -10.30 -10.43 -13.94
CA ILE A 232 -9.31 -9.56 -14.57
C ILE A 232 -9.75 -8.12 -14.36
N GLY A 233 -8.91 -7.34 -13.70
CA GLY A 233 -9.21 -5.96 -13.31
C GLY A 233 -9.15 -4.97 -14.46
N ASN A 234 -9.60 -3.75 -14.16
CA ASN A 234 -9.64 -2.63 -15.11
C ASN A 234 -8.24 -2.35 -15.67
N GLY A 235 -8.14 -2.18 -17.00
CA GLY A 235 -6.89 -1.84 -17.68
C GLY A 235 -5.76 -2.84 -17.50
N ALA A 236 -6.03 -4.08 -17.10
CA ALA A 236 -5.00 -5.07 -16.76
C ALA A 236 -3.93 -5.22 -17.85
N PHE A 237 -4.29 -5.12 -19.13
CA PHE A 237 -3.39 -5.21 -20.28
C PHE A 237 -3.39 -3.92 -21.12
N GLN A 238 -3.81 -2.81 -20.54
CA GLN A 238 -3.87 -1.54 -21.25
C GLN A 238 -2.48 -1.14 -21.78
N ARG A 239 -2.40 -0.72 -23.06
CA ARG A 239 -1.15 -0.28 -23.71
C ARG A 239 -0.03 -1.33 -23.78
N CYS A 240 -0.35 -2.63 -23.74
CA CYS A 240 0.58 -3.69 -24.09
C CYS A 240 0.74 -3.76 -25.62
N SER A 241 1.45 -2.78 -26.22
CA SER A 241 1.44 -2.54 -27.68
C SER A 241 1.99 -3.69 -28.54
N ASN A 242 2.85 -4.54 -27.98
CA ASN A 242 3.41 -5.69 -28.69
C ASN A 242 2.64 -7.01 -28.44
N LEU A 243 1.61 -6.98 -27.61
CA LEU A 243 0.78 -8.15 -27.34
C LEU A 243 -0.24 -8.34 -28.47
N ALA A 244 0.05 -9.24 -29.38
CA ALA A 244 -0.74 -9.44 -30.60
C ALA A 244 -2.14 -10.03 -30.34
N SER A 245 -2.26 -10.87 -29.33
CA SER A 245 -3.52 -11.49 -28.91
C SER A 245 -3.44 -11.98 -27.48
N ILE A 246 -4.59 -12.08 -26.83
CA ILE A 246 -4.75 -12.65 -25.50
C ILE A 246 -5.93 -13.61 -25.51
N LYS A 247 -5.70 -14.84 -25.01
CA LYS A 247 -6.78 -15.80 -24.80
C LYS A 247 -7.29 -15.62 -23.37
N ILE A 248 -8.55 -15.23 -23.25
CA ILE A 248 -9.24 -15.14 -21.96
C ILE A 248 -9.85 -16.52 -21.65
N PRO A 249 -9.58 -17.10 -20.47
CA PRO A 249 -10.19 -18.37 -20.06
C PRO A 249 -11.72 -18.27 -19.92
N ASP A 250 -12.42 -19.38 -20.21
CA ASP A 250 -13.89 -19.45 -20.09
C ASP A 250 -14.38 -19.24 -18.64
N GLY A 251 -13.51 -19.47 -17.64
CA GLY A 251 -13.79 -19.29 -16.22
C GLY A 251 -13.84 -17.83 -15.74
N VAL A 252 -13.42 -16.87 -16.57
CA VAL A 252 -13.42 -15.44 -16.20
C VAL A 252 -14.85 -14.91 -16.14
N LYS A 253 -15.28 -14.55 -14.93
CA LYS A 253 -16.65 -14.08 -14.65
C LYS A 253 -16.80 -12.58 -14.78
N SER A 254 -15.70 -11.83 -14.63
CA SER A 254 -15.69 -10.38 -14.73
C SER A 254 -14.43 -9.91 -15.47
N ILE A 255 -14.64 -9.07 -16.46
CA ILE A 255 -13.61 -8.28 -17.12
C ILE A 255 -14.08 -6.84 -16.96
N GLU A 256 -13.32 -6.06 -16.19
CA GLU A 256 -13.66 -4.65 -15.98
C GLU A 256 -13.28 -3.81 -17.22
N ASP A 257 -13.79 -2.57 -17.28
CA ASP A 257 -13.58 -1.67 -18.41
C ASP A 257 -12.10 -1.48 -18.77
N ASN A 258 -11.79 -1.36 -20.06
CA ASN A 258 -10.44 -1.17 -20.57
C ASN A 258 -9.42 -2.28 -20.23
N ALA A 259 -9.87 -3.46 -19.79
CA ALA A 259 -8.97 -4.58 -19.52
C ALA A 259 -8.24 -5.11 -20.77
N SER A 260 -8.74 -4.81 -21.96
CA SER A 260 -8.22 -5.31 -23.23
C SER A 260 -7.16 -4.40 -23.86
N VAL A 261 -6.31 -4.98 -24.74
CA VAL A 261 -5.43 -4.27 -25.67
C VAL A 261 -6.29 -3.44 -26.61
N SER A 262 -5.97 -2.14 -26.77
CA SER A 262 -6.59 -1.34 -27.82
C SER A 262 -6.14 -1.89 -29.17
N TYR A 263 -7.04 -2.56 -29.89
CA TYR A 263 -6.83 -2.89 -31.29
C TYR A 263 -6.88 -1.58 -32.10
N THR A 264 -5.77 -1.22 -32.70
CA THR A 264 -5.72 -0.29 -33.83
C THR A 264 -5.83 -1.04 -35.14
#